data_2f018a4994094a80d4fb9e22fcebb3bb
#
_entry.id   2f018a4994094a80d4fb9e22fcebb3bb
#
_cell.length_a   1.000
_cell.length_b   1.000
_cell.length_c   1.000
_cell.angle_alpha   90.00
_cell.angle_beta   90.00
_cell.angle_gamma   90.00
#
_symmetry.space_group_name_H-M   'P 1'
#
loop_
_entity.id
_entity.type
_entity.pdbx_description
1 polymer ?
#
loop_
_entity_poly.entity_id
_entity_poly.type
_entity_poly.pdbx_seq_one_letter_code
_entity_poly.pdbx_strand_id
1 'polypeptide(L)'
;MNRRQFLSYSALAAGTATAAWWQLRRSNHPPSVSVRRIGLPLAHALRDAQLPLTHSREQSCDTLILGSGAAALSAAWWLVRNGQRNILLAEGFERNGNQAAYTFGESKSSLHAPTGAHYLPQPSAESIHVRQMLHDLGIIQGSKPLTQPIYSDMDLVHQPDERVWADGSWHSGLLPRQDADTKRFFQYIATLRHAKDSSGNKAFAMPVALSSAAEEWRRLDRITFAQWLKQQGYQSPVLWWYLDYCCRDDYGQGVAQVSAFAGLHYFAARGNENAAVLTWADGLNHIAEKLRQFIGLQGLADFPDTAEYALRQPASVPAVALSVEEQGDAVN
;
A
#
# COMPACT_ATOMS: atom_id res chain seq x y z
N MET A 1 -14.73 50.36 -39.53
CA MET A 1 -15.60 49.15 -39.63
C MET A 1 -17.02 49.63 -39.87
N ASN A 2 -17.66 49.19 -40.95
CA ASN A 2 -19.04 49.59 -41.23
C ASN A 2 -20.04 48.64 -40.49
N ARG A 3 -21.31 49.10 -40.40
CA ARG A 3 -22.35 48.37 -39.62
C ARG A 3 -22.56 46.93 -40.12
N ARG A 4 -22.38 46.64 -41.40
CA ARG A 4 -22.47 45.30 -41.99
C ARG A 4 -21.30 44.41 -41.57
N GLN A 5 -20.09 44.94 -41.57
CA GLN A 5 -18.91 44.19 -41.13
C GLN A 5 -18.96 43.84 -39.63
N PHE A 6 -19.45 44.75 -38.80
CA PHE A 6 -19.67 44.50 -37.38
C PHE A 6 -20.68 43.34 -37.15
N LEU A 7 -21.81 43.37 -37.81
CA LEU A 7 -22.82 42.32 -37.70
C LEU A 7 -22.30 40.97 -38.20
N SER A 8 -21.52 40.96 -39.31
CA SER A 8 -20.95 39.73 -39.84
C SER A 8 -19.90 39.11 -38.89
N TYR A 9 -19.04 39.92 -38.30
CA TYR A 9 -18.05 39.43 -37.32
C TYR A 9 -18.70 39.00 -36.02
N SER A 10 -19.76 39.65 -35.54
CA SER A 10 -20.49 39.25 -34.35
C SER A 10 -21.25 37.93 -34.59
N ALA A 11 -21.81 37.72 -35.75
CA ALA A 11 -22.49 36.44 -36.12
C ALA A 11 -21.45 35.29 -36.23
N LEU A 12 -20.26 35.57 -36.80
CA LEU A 12 -19.16 34.58 -36.88
C LEU A 12 -18.64 34.22 -35.48
N ALA A 13 -18.42 35.20 -34.62
CA ALA A 13 -17.99 34.98 -33.24
C ALA A 13 -19.02 34.20 -32.41
N ALA A 14 -20.29 34.50 -32.55
CA ALA A 14 -21.37 33.75 -31.90
C ALA A 14 -21.47 32.30 -32.42
N GLY A 15 -21.30 32.10 -33.73
CA GLY A 15 -21.31 30.76 -34.36
C GLY A 15 -20.10 29.92 -33.93
N THR A 16 -18.91 30.50 -33.81
CA THR A 16 -17.72 29.78 -33.33
C THR A 16 -17.81 29.46 -31.82
N ALA A 17 -18.36 30.38 -31.01
CA ALA A 17 -18.56 30.15 -29.59
C ALA A 17 -19.58 29.04 -29.31
N THR A 18 -20.67 29.00 -30.07
CA THR A 18 -21.67 27.91 -29.96
C THR A 18 -21.15 26.57 -30.46
N ALA A 19 -20.36 26.56 -31.54
CA ALA A 19 -19.73 25.33 -32.04
C ALA A 19 -18.67 24.81 -31.05
N ALA A 20 -17.83 25.67 -30.48
CA ALA A 20 -16.86 25.31 -29.45
C ALA A 20 -17.54 24.81 -28.17
N TRP A 21 -18.62 25.45 -27.72
CA TRP A 21 -19.41 25.01 -26.59
C TRP A 21 -20.11 23.66 -26.84
N TRP A 22 -20.61 23.42 -28.05
CA TRP A 22 -21.21 22.16 -28.45
C TRP A 22 -20.18 21.03 -28.58
N GLN A 23 -18.97 21.34 -29.03
CA GLN A 23 -17.85 20.41 -29.11
C GLN A 23 -17.31 20.06 -27.72
N LEU A 24 -17.22 21.03 -26.81
CA LEU A 24 -16.86 20.84 -25.39
C LEU A 24 -17.94 20.00 -24.65
N ARG A 25 -19.22 20.17 -24.98
CA ARG A 25 -20.29 19.32 -24.44
C ARG A 25 -20.31 17.89 -25.02
N ARG A 26 -19.92 17.72 -26.28
CA ARG A 26 -19.80 16.40 -26.92
C ARG A 26 -18.60 15.59 -26.37
N SER A 27 -17.54 16.25 -25.94
CA SER A 27 -16.40 15.58 -25.29
C SER A 27 -16.65 15.14 -23.86
N ASN A 28 -17.78 15.52 -23.27
CA ASN A 28 -18.21 15.07 -21.93
C ASN A 28 -18.95 13.72 -21.94
N HIS A 29 -18.57 12.79 -22.82
CA HIS A 29 -18.90 11.42 -22.54
C HIS A 29 -18.11 10.98 -21.30
N PRO A 30 -18.77 10.47 -20.25
CA PRO A 30 -18.02 9.91 -19.14
C PRO A 30 -17.07 8.85 -19.70
N PRO A 31 -15.82 8.81 -19.24
CA PRO A 31 -14.87 7.82 -19.71
C PRO A 31 -15.48 6.42 -19.53
N SER A 32 -15.24 5.53 -20.49
CA SER A 32 -15.64 4.13 -20.34
C SER A 32 -14.94 3.55 -19.12
N VAL A 33 -15.71 3.10 -18.14
CA VAL A 33 -15.18 2.49 -16.92
C VAL A 33 -15.18 0.98 -17.09
N SER A 34 -14.01 0.37 -17.03
CA SER A 34 -13.85 -1.07 -16.93
C SER A 34 -13.54 -1.45 -15.50
N VAL A 35 -14.38 -2.29 -14.89
CA VAL A 35 -14.18 -2.78 -13.53
C VAL A 35 -13.55 -4.17 -13.59
N ARG A 36 -12.29 -4.29 -13.11
CA ARG A 36 -11.63 -5.58 -12.90
C ARG A 36 -11.98 -6.12 -11.52
N ARG A 37 -12.49 -7.34 -11.47
CA ARG A 37 -12.82 -8.05 -10.22
C ARG A 37 -11.88 -9.25 -10.08
N ILE A 38 -10.63 -8.97 -9.77
CA ILE A 38 -9.56 -9.96 -9.73
C ILE A 38 -9.86 -10.99 -8.65
N GLY A 39 -10.03 -12.25 -9.08
CA GLY A 39 -10.25 -13.39 -8.21
C GLY A 39 -11.56 -13.39 -7.40
N LEU A 40 -12.37 -12.33 -7.45
CA LEU A 40 -13.52 -12.16 -6.57
C LEU A 40 -14.54 -13.33 -6.62
N PRO A 41 -14.96 -13.86 -7.78
CA PRO A 41 -15.90 -14.99 -7.84
C PRO A 41 -15.33 -16.25 -7.18
N LEU A 42 -14.05 -16.57 -7.45
CA LEU A 42 -13.40 -17.76 -6.87
C LEU A 42 -13.13 -17.60 -5.37
N ALA A 43 -12.74 -16.41 -4.94
CA ALA A 43 -12.54 -16.11 -3.52
C ALA A 43 -13.85 -16.24 -2.72
N HIS A 44 -14.99 -15.82 -3.28
CA HIS A 44 -16.30 -16.02 -2.66
C HIS A 44 -16.69 -17.50 -2.63
N ALA A 45 -16.49 -18.24 -3.73
CA ALA A 45 -16.79 -19.67 -3.78
C ALA A 45 -15.93 -20.45 -2.78
N LEU A 46 -14.66 -20.07 -2.59
CA LEU A 46 -13.78 -20.66 -1.57
C LEU A 46 -14.29 -20.35 -0.14
N ARG A 47 -14.60 -19.09 0.15
CA ARG A 47 -15.15 -18.69 1.45
C ARG A 47 -16.43 -19.45 1.78
N ASP A 48 -17.29 -19.64 0.80
CA ASP A 48 -18.61 -20.25 0.95
C ASP A 48 -18.56 -21.78 0.77
N ALA A 49 -17.35 -22.40 0.75
CA ALA A 49 -17.10 -23.83 0.62
C ALA A 49 -17.79 -24.49 -0.60
N GLN A 50 -17.90 -23.77 -1.70
CA GLN A 50 -18.60 -24.20 -2.92
C GLN A 50 -17.68 -24.89 -3.95
N LEU A 51 -16.39 -24.99 -3.67
CA LEU A 51 -15.42 -25.57 -4.60
C LEU A 51 -15.21 -27.05 -4.32
N PRO A 52 -15.34 -27.92 -5.33
CA PRO A 52 -14.95 -29.30 -5.19
C PRO A 52 -13.41 -29.39 -5.10
N LEU A 53 -12.90 -30.07 -4.09
CA LEU A 53 -11.47 -30.37 -3.98
C LEU A 53 -11.21 -31.71 -4.65
N THR A 54 -10.54 -31.69 -5.79
CA THR A 54 -10.12 -32.91 -6.52
C THR A 54 -8.60 -32.92 -6.64
N HIS A 55 -7.98 -33.98 -6.15
CA HIS A 55 -6.54 -34.18 -6.24
C HIS A 55 -6.21 -34.78 -7.62
N SER A 56 -5.36 -34.10 -8.38
CA SER A 56 -4.87 -34.59 -9.69
C SER A 56 -3.41 -35.03 -9.62
N ARG A 57 -2.60 -34.40 -8.78
CA ARG A 57 -1.20 -34.79 -8.52
C ARG A 57 -0.69 -34.18 -7.21
N GLU A 58 0.41 -34.75 -6.71
CA GLU A 58 1.13 -34.26 -5.53
C GLU A 58 2.45 -33.63 -5.94
N GLN A 59 2.86 -32.59 -5.23
CA GLN A 59 4.14 -31.91 -5.39
C GLN A 59 4.73 -31.63 -4.00
N SER A 60 5.99 -31.97 -3.80
CA SER A 60 6.72 -31.67 -2.57
C SER A 60 7.67 -30.49 -2.76
N CYS A 61 7.75 -29.62 -1.75
CA CYS A 61 8.78 -28.60 -1.65
C CYS A 61 9.07 -28.33 -0.15
N ASP A 62 10.26 -27.78 0.16
CA ASP A 62 10.59 -27.45 1.55
C ASP A 62 9.75 -26.29 2.09
N THR A 63 9.46 -25.33 1.20
CA THR A 63 8.68 -24.15 1.57
C THR A 63 7.72 -23.76 0.44
N LEU A 64 6.43 -23.80 0.74
CA LEU A 64 5.38 -23.24 -0.12
C LEU A 64 4.97 -21.87 0.41
N ILE A 65 5.02 -20.85 -0.44
CA ILE A 65 4.54 -19.49 -0.12
C ILE A 65 3.26 -19.23 -0.90
N LEU A 66 2.20 -18.87 -0.22
CA LEU A 66 0.89 -18.56 -0.81
C LEU A 66 0.77 -17.07 -1.07
N GLY A 67 0.70 -16.69 -2.36
CA GLY A 67 0.63 -15.32 -2.82
C GLY A 67 1.94 -14.80 -3.43
N SER A 68 1.89 -13.58 -3.98
CA SER A 68 3.03 -12.91 -4.61
C SER A 68 3.09 -11.41 -4.30
N GLY A 69 2.37 -10.96 -3.27
CA GLY A 69 2.45 -9.59 -2.78
C GLY A 69 3.67 -9.33 -1.89
N ALA A 70 3.73 -8.16 -1.26
CA ALA A 70 4.85 -7.71 -0.44
C ALA A 70 5.27 -8.73 0.63
N ALA A 71 4.31 -9.30 1.35
CA ALA A 71 4.58 -10.28 2.41
C ALA A 71 5.25 -11.54 1.86
N ALA A 72 4.69 -12.11 0.78
CA ALA A 72 5.20 -13.32 0.14
C ALA A 72 6.62 -13.13 -0.44
N LEU A 73 6.83 -12.04 -1.18
CA LEU A 73 8.14 -11.73 -1.77
C LEU A 73 9.18 -11.39 -0.69
N SER A 74 8.80 -10.72 0.40
CA SER A 74 9.70 -10.47 1.54
C SER A 74 10.07 -11.75 2.27
N ALA A 75 9.12 -12.69 2.45
CA ALA A 75 9.41 -14.00 3.01
C ALA A 75 10.39 -14.78 2.14
N ALA A 76 10.15 -14.85 0.82
CA ALA A 76 11.05 -15.49 -0.11
C ALA A 76 12.44 -14.83 -0.13
N TRP A 77 12.53 -13.49 -0.11
CA TRP A 77 13.79 -12.75 0.02
C TRP A 77 14.55 -13.18 1.28
N TRP A 78 13.88 -13.24 2.42
CA TRP A 78 14.51 -13.61 3.68
C TRP A 78 15.05 -15.05 3.67
N LEU A 79 14.25 -15.99 3.14
CA LEU A 79 14.64 -17.38 3.01
C LEU A 79 15.87 -17.56 2.09
N VAL A 80 15.83 -16.91 0.91
CA VAL A 80 16.92 -16.96 -0.07
C VAL A 80 18.21 -16.33 0.50
N ARG A 81 18.06 -15.21 1.20
CA ARG A 81 19.16 -14.53 1.88
C ARG A 81 19.84 -15.43 2.92
N ASN A 82 19.08 -16.33 3.55
CA ASN A 82 19.59 -17.32 4.52
C ASN A 82 19.92 -18.68 3.88
N GLY A 83 20.06 -18.75 2.56
CA GLY A 83 20.59 -19.91 1.86
C GLY A 83 19.54 -20.93 1.39
N GLN A 84 18.25 -20.74 1.70
CA GLN A 84 17.21 -21.65 1.22
C GLN A 84 16.92 -21.43 -0.28
N ARG A 85 16.68 -22.53 -1.00
CA ARG A 85 16.44 -22.52 -2.46
C ARG A 85 15.22 -23.31 -2.89
N ASN A 86 14.84 -24.34 -2.15
CA ASN A 86 13.67 -25.16 -2.48
C ASN A 86 12.39 -24.45 -2.01
N ILE A 87 12.03 -23.39 -2.74
CA ILE A 87 10.90 -22.50 -2.44
C ILE A 87 9.99 -22.44 -3.66
N LEU A 88 8.71 -22.69 -3.44
CA LEU A 88 7.66 -22.56 -4.45
C LEU A 88 6.69 -21.45 -4.05
N LEU A 89 6.42 -20.50 -4.94
CA LEU A 89 5.37 -19.50 -4.78
C LEU A 89 4.13 -19.90 -5.59
N ALA A 90 2.97 -19.99 -4.94
CA ALA A 90 1.68 -19.97 -5.61
C ALA A 90 1.24 -18.50 -5.75
N GLU A 91 1.31 -17.93 -6.96
CA GLU A 91 1.23 -16.48 -7.19
C GLU A 91 -0.13 -15.86 -6.81
N GLY A 92 -1.19 -16.65 -6.76
CA GLY A 92 -2.53 -16.12 -6.52
C GLY A 92 -3.16 -15.54 -7.79
N PHE A 93 -4.11 -14.62 -7.59
CA PHE A 93 -4.91 -14.05 -8.68
C PHE A 93 -4.22 -12.88 -9.40
N GLU A 94 -3.30 -12.21 -8.75
CA GLU A 94 -2.63 -11.01 -9.27
C GLU A 94 -1.14 -11.09 -8.97
N ARG A 95 -0.32 -11.09 -10.02
CA ARG A 95 1.13 -10.99 -9.87
C ARG A 95 1.49 -9.71 -9.11
N ASN A 96 2.34 -9.84 -8.10
CA ASN A 96 2.76 -8.79 -7.18
C ASN A 96 1.64 -8.24 -6.26
N GLY A 97 0.43 -8.80 -6.31
CA GLY A 97 -0.68 -8.43 -5.42
C GLY A 97 -1.00 -6.93 -5.48
N ASN A 98 -1.11 -6.27 -4.34
CA ASN A 98 -1.41 -4.84 -4.27
C ASN A 98 -0.25 -3.93 -4.76
N GLN A 99 0.92 -4.50 -5.04
CA GLN A 99 2.05 -3.81 -5.67
C GLN A 99 2.02 -3.91 -7.21
N ALA A 100 0.96 -4.49 -7.79
CA ALA A 100 0.83 -4.64 -9.24
C ALA A 100 0.83 -3.29 -9.97
N ALA A 101 1.31 -3.30 -11.20
CA ALA A 101 1.23 -2.19 -12.13
C ALA A 101 0.74 -2.67 -13.49
N TYR A 102 0.08 -1.81 -14.22
CA TYR A 102 -0.43 -2.09 -15.55
C TYR A 102 0.06 -1.07 -16.58
N THR A 103 0.18 -1.54 -17.82
CA THR A 103 0.42 -0.67 -18.97
C THR A 103 -0.90 -0.27 -19.59
N PHE A 104 -1.12 1.02 -19.73
CA PHE A 104 -2.30 1.63 -20.33
C PHE A 104 -1.94 2.32 -21.64
N GLY A 105 -2.86 2.29 -22.62
CA GLY A 105 -2.70 2.96 -23.91
C GLY A 105 -2.04 2.08 -24.98
N GLU A 106 -1.93 2.66 -26.18
CA GLU A 106 -1.33 1.99 -27.33
C GLU A 106 0.19 2.16 -27.35
N SER A 107 0.90 1.28 -28.06
CA SER A 107 2.35 1.05 -28.00
C SER A 107 3.28 2.26 -28.06
N LYS A 108 2.85 3.39 -28.63
CA LYS A 108 3.68 4.62 -28.71
C LYS A 108 3.39 5.66 -27.62
N SER A 109 2.31 5.50 -26.88
CA SER A 109 1.88 6.37 -25.78
C SER A 109 1.45 5.58 -24.54
N SER A 110 2.03 4.40 -24.36
CA SER A 110 1.69 3.58 -23.20
C SER A 110 2.22 4.21 -21.92
N LEU A 111 1.35 4.27 -20.91
CA LEU A 111 1.69 4.66 -19.55
C LEU A 111 1.74 3.41 -18.68
N HIS A 112 2.79 3.28 -17.90
CA HIS A 112 2.90 2.26 -16.88
C HIS A 112 2.58 2.89 -15.53
N ALA A 113 1.60 2.35 -14.79
CA ALA A 113 1.11 2.95 -13.57
C ALA A 113 0.72 1.90 -12.52
N PRO A 114 0.89 2.19 -11.23
CA PRO A 114 0.47 1.29 -10.15
C PRO A 114 -1.05 1.19 -10.10
N THR A 115 -1.54 0.02 -9.67
CA THR A 115 -2.97 -0.21 -9.44
C THR A 115 -3.37 -0.08 -7.98
N GLY A 116 -2.40 -0.09 -7.07
CA GLY A 116 -2.60 0.01 -5.64
C GLY A 116 -1.45 0.78 -4.99
N ALA A 117 -0.56 0.07 -4.32
CA ALA A 117 0.54 0.66 -3.56
C ALA A 117 1.50 1.46 -4.45
N HIS A 118 1.63 2.75 -4.21
CA HIS A 118 2.35 3.67 -5.10
C HIS A 118 3.51 4.41 -4.44
N TYR A 119 3.63 4.43 -3.12
CA TYR A 119 4.77 5.01 -2.42
C TYR A 119 5.12 4.26 -1.14
N LEU A 120 6.35 4.43 -0.67
CA LEU A 120 6.83 3.92 0.61
C LEU A 120 7.42 5.08 1.41
N PRO A 121 6.89 5.39 2.61
CA PRO A 121 7.57 6.27 3.54
C PRO A 121 8.97 5.73 3.85
N GLN A 122 9.95 6.62 4.02
CA GLN A 122 11.29 6.18 4.37
C GLN A 122 11.25 5.36 5.68
N PRO A 123 11.80 4.12 5.69
CA PRO A 123 11.72 3.26 6.86
C PRO A 123 12.41 3.89 8.07
N SER A 124 11.76 3.80 9.24
CA SER A 124 12.31 4.26 10.52
C SER A 124 13.61 3.52 10.89
N ALA A 125 14.33 4.02 11.88
CA ALA A 125 15.57 3.36 12.36
C ALA A 125 15.27 1.95 12.92
N GLU A 126 14.09 1.75 13.47
CA GLU A 126 13.64 0.48 14.03
C GLU A 126 13.25 -0.55 12.96
N SER A 127 12.94 -0.10 11.74
CA SER A 127 12.56 -0.97 10.61
C SER A 127 13.79 -1.61 9.94
N ILE A 128 14.63 -2.26 10.72
CA ILE A 128 15.93 -2.77 10.27
C ILE A 128 15.82 -3.78 9.14
N HIS A 129 14.81 -4.66 9.17
CA HIS A 129 14.61 -5.66 8.11
C HIS A 129 14.21 -5.01 6.78
N VAL A 130 13.36 -3.98 6.81
CA VAL A 130 12.99 -3.23 5.61
C VAL A 130 14.21 -2.48 5.05
N ARG A 131 14.99 -1.82 5.90
CA ARG A 131 16.24 -1.15 5.47
C ARG A 131 17.23 -2.14 4.86
N GLN A 132 17.38 -3.33 5.47
CA GLN A 132 18.25 -4.37 4.93
C GLN A 132 17.76 -4.85 3.56
N MET A 133 16.46 -5.08 3.41
CA MET A 133 15.87 -5.46 2.14
C MET A 133 16.10 -4.40 1.07
N LEU A 134 15.82 -3.14 1.35
CA LEU A 134 16.05 -2.05 0.42
C LEU A 134 17.53 -1.87 0.04
N HIS A 135 18.46 -2.18 0.97
CA HIS A 135 19.89 -2.20 0.68
C HIS A 135 20.25 -3.36 -0.25
N ASP A 136 19.78 -4.57 0.03
CA ASP A 136 20.02 -5.74 -0.82
C ASP A 136 19.48 -5.54 -2.25
N LEU A 137 18.42 -4.75 -2.39
CA LEU A 137 17.82 -4.35 -3.67
C LEU A 137 18.52 -3.16 -4.35
N GLY A 138 19.56 -2.57 -3.72
CA GLY A 138 20.28 -1.41 -4.23
C GLY A 138 19.50 -0.09 -4.20
N ILE A 139 18.38 -0.02 -3.46
CA ILE A 139 17.58 1.20 -3.26
C ILE A 139 18.25 2.08 -2.18
N ILE A 140 18.67 1.48 -1.07
CA ILE A 140 19.57 2.14 -0.11
C ILE A 140 21.00 1.95 -0.60
N GLN A 141 21.71 3.06 -0.73
CA GLN A 141 23.09 3.12 -1.20
C GLN A 141 24.07 3.17 -0.03
N GLY A 142 25.32 2.80 -0.29
CA GLY A 142 26.43 2.88 0.68
C GLY A 142 26.54 1.68 1.61
N SER A 143 27.54 1.71 2.49
CA SER A 143 27.94 0.60 3.35
C SER A 143 27.28 0.58 4.74
N LYS A 144 26.48 1.60 5.08
CA LYS A 144 25.85 1.75 6.40
C LYS A 144 24.31 1.90 6.30
N PRO A 145 23.60 0.91 5.74
CA PRO A 145 22.17 1.03 5.39
C PRO A 145 21.26 1.16 6.62
N LEU A 146 21.68 0.61 7.76
CA LEU A 146 20.82 0.51 8.93
C LEU A 146 20.78 1.78 9.79
N THR A 147 21.84 2.59 9.75
CA THR A 147 21.97 3.78 10.62
C THR A 147 21.66 5.07 9.86
N GLN A 148 22.22 5.23 8.65
CA GLN A 148 22.08 6.43 7.84
C GLN A 148 21.81 6.00 6.39
N PRO A 149 20.55 5.68 6.04
CA PRO A 149 20.19 5.28 4.69
C PRO A 149 20.38 6.46 3.74
N ILE A 150 21.05 6.21 2.61
CA ILE A 150 21.20 7.14 1.51
C ILE A 150 20.35 6.62 0.36
N TYR A 151 19.46 7.44 -0.14
CA TYR A 151 18.61 7.14 -1.29
C TYR A 151 19.03 7.96 -2.51
N SER A 152 18.75 7.45 -3.70
CA SER A 152 18.84 8.25 -4.91
C SER A 152 17.78 9.35 -4.86
N ASP A 153 18.16 10.57 -5.23
CA ASP A 153 17.21 11.69 -5.34
C ASP A 153 16.12 11.43 -6.40
N MET A 154 16.43 10.59 -7.39
CA MET A 154 15.48 10.14 -8.42
C MET A 154 14.39 9.19 -7.89
N ASP A 155 14.60 8.57 -6.74
CA ASP A 155 13.65 7.68 -6.08
C ASP A 155 12.81 8.40 -5.03
N LEU A 156 13.05 9.69 -4.80
CA LEU A 156 12.41 10.48 -3.77
C LEU A 156 11.47 11.54 -4.35
N VAL A 157 10.27 11.61 -3.82
CA VAL A 157 9.40 12.78 -3.96
C VAL A 157 9.45 13.57 -2.66
N HIS A 158 10.05 14.76 -2.75
CA HIS A 158 10.15 15.69 -1.64
C HIS A 158 8.84 16.45 -1.48
N GLN A 159 8.31 16.51 -0.25
CA GLN A 159 7.10 17.25 0.10
C GLN A 159 5.92 16.93 -0.84
N PRO A 160 5.44 15.66 -0.87
CA PRO A 160 4.31 15.28 -1.72
C PRO A 160 3.11 16.20 -1.42
N ASP A 161 2.57 16.81 -2.48
CA ASP A 161 1.44 17.74 -2.37
C ASP A 161 0.13 16.94 -2.35
N GLU A 162 -0.50 16.90 -1.19
CA GLU A 162 -1.81 16.28 -1.01
C GLU A 162 -2.89 17.36 -1.05
N ARG A 163 -4.00 17.09 -1.72
CA ARG A 163 -5.14 18.00 -1.82
C ARG A 163 -6.46 17.25 -1.68
N VAL A 164 -7.42 17.89 -1.04
CA VAL A 164 -8.78 17.40 -0.96
C VAL A 164 -9.75 18.40 -1.59
N TRP A 165 -10.68 17.90 -2.38
CA TRP A 165 -11.81 18.69 -2.87
C TRP A 165 -12.96 18.62 -1.86
N ALA A 166 -13.23 19.72 -1.19
CA ALA A 166 -14.30 19.84 -0.21
C ALA A 166 -14.98 21.21 -0.32
N ASP A 167 -16.27 21.27 -0.02
CA ASP A 167 -17.06 22.52 -0.01
C ASP A 167 -16.92 23.36 -1.31
N GLY A 168 -16.81 22.68 -2.46
CA GLY A 168 -16.69 23.33 -3.78
C GLY A 168 -15.33 23.95 -4.10
N SER A 169 -14.27 23.64 -3.34
CA SER A 169 -12.91 24.14 -3.55
C SER A 169 -11.83 23.13 -3.22
N TRP A 170 -10.61 23.35 -3.75
CA TRP A 170 -9.43 22.58 -3.39
C TRP A 170 -8.79 23.12 -2.11
N HIS A 171 -8.48 22.23 -1.19
CA HIS A 171 -7.74 22.51 0.04
C HIS A 171 -6.41 21.76 0.01
N SER A 172 -5.34 22.41 0.49
CA SER A 172 -4.03 21.76 0.67
C SER A 172 -4.07 20.83 1.86
N GLY A 173 -3.50 19.63 1.71
CA GLY A 173 -3.54 18.55 2.68
C GLY A 173 -4.89 17.82 2.70
N LEU A 174 -4.93 16.68 3.39
CA LEU A 174 -6.16 15.88 3.56
C LEU A 174 -7.12 16.48 4.61
N LEU A 175 -6.61 17.32 5.50
CA LEU A 175 -7.39 17.97 6.53
C LEU A 175 -7.85 19.36 6.06
N PRO A 176 -9.11 19.53 5.61
CA PRO A 176 -9.54 20.75 4.92
C PRO A 176 -9.56 21.99 5.80
N ARG A 177 -9.67 21.82 7.10
CA ARG A 177 -9.62 22.91 8.09
C ARG A 177 -8.89 22.48 9.35
N GLN A 178 -8.15 23.41 9.95
CA GLN A 178 -7.50 23.22 11.25
C GLN A 178 -8.18 24.11 12.29
N ASP A 179 -8.78 23.51 13.28
CA ASP A 179 -9.37 24.16 14.45
C ASP A 179 -8.55 23.89 15.73
N ALA A 180 -9.07 24.31 16.87
CA ALA A 180 -8.38 24.18 18.16
C ALA A 180 -8.17 22.69 18.52
N ASP A 181 -9.13 21.81 18.23
CA ASP A 181 -9.04 20.39 18.51
C ASP A 181 -7.99 19.70 17.62
N THR A 182 -7.94 20.02 16.32
CA THR A 182 -6.93 19.49 15.42
C THR A 182 -5.52 19.88 15.86
N LYS A 183 -5.31 21.14 16.23
CA LYS A 183 -4.02 21.61 16.75
C LYS A 183 -3.63 20.89 18.03
N ARG A 184 -4.55 20.76 18.99
CA ARG A 184 -4.33 20.06 20.26
C ARG A 184 -4.00 18.59 20.04
N PHE A 185 -4.71 17.92 19.12
CA PHE A 185 -4.45 16.52 18.78
C PHE A 185 -3.04 16.34 18.24
N PHE A 186 -2.63 17.11 17.22
CA PHE A 186 -1.30 16.95 16.64
C PHE A 186 -0.17 17.39 17.57
N GLN A 187 -0.41 18.34 18.46
CA GLN A 187 0.54 18.65 19.54
C GLN A 187 0.70 17.44 20.48
N TYR A 188 -0.40 16.77 20.84
CA TYR A 188 -0.32 15.57 21.65
C TYR A 188 0.40 14.42 20.90
N ILE A 189 0.12 14.20 19.62
CA ILE A 189 0.86 13.23 18.79
C ILE A 189 2.38 13.55 18.78
N ALA A 190 2.76 14.81 18.69
CA ALA A 190 4.17 15.20 18.74
C ALA A 190 4.83 14.78 20.06
N THR A 191 4.13 14.84 21.20
CA THR A 191 4.65 14.31 22.47
C THR A 191 4.77 12.80 22.46
N LEU A 192 3.79 12.10 21.89
CA LEU A 192 3.77 10.62 21.82
C LEU A 192 4.90 10.04 20.97
N ARG A 193 5.35 10.75 19.94
CA ARG A 193 6.49 10.31 19.11
C ARG A 193 7.78 10.09 19.90
N HIS A 194 7.94 10.79 20.99
CA HIS A 194 9.11 10.72 21.87
C HIS A 194 8.81 10.01 23.19
N ALA A 195 7.57 9.57 23.41
CA ALA A 195 7.19 8.88 24.64
C ALA A 195 7.88 7.52 24.75
N LYS A 196 8.36 7.24 25.96
CA LYS A 196 9.03 5.98 26.30
C LYS A 196 8.47 5.47 27.63
N ASP A 197 8.55 4.15 27.83
CA ASP A 197 8.30 3.54 29.11
C ASP A 197 9.51 3.69 30.07
N SER A 198 9.34 3.21 31.29
CA SER A 198 10.39 3.23 32.32
C SER A 198 11.66 2.45 31.97
N SER A 199 11.56 1.53 31.00
CA SER A 199 12.67 0.73 30.47
C SER A 199 13.33 1.37 29.24
N GLY A 200 12.85 2.54 28.79
CA GLY A 200 13.37 3.27 27.64
C GLY A 200 12.83 2.82 26.28
N ASN A 201 11.88 1.88 26.24
CA ASN A 201 11.25 1.46 24.98
C ASN A 201 10.27 2.52 24.50
N LYS A 202 10.22 2.79 23.18
CA LYS A 202 9.25 3.69 22.59
C LYS A 202 7.82 3.24 22.87
N ALA A 203 6.95 4.17 23.24
CA ALA A 203 5.52 3.88 23.41
C ALA A 203 4.90 3.36 22.10
N PHE A 204 5.28 3.96 20.98
CA PHE A 204 4.82 3.64 19.64
C PHE A 204 6.01 3.53 18.68
N ALA A 205 6.23 2.35 18.14
CA ALA A 205 7.31 2.07 17.20
C ALA A 205 6.78 1.35 15.94
N MET A 206 7.50 1.45 14.85
CA MET A 206 7.25 0.68 13.64
C MET A 206 8.51 -0.15 13.32
N PRO A 207 8.41 -1.49 13.35
CA PRO A 207 7.20 -2.32 13.52
C PRO A 207 6.61 -2.27 14.93
N VAL A 208 5.29 -2.54 15.03
CA VAL A 208 4.52 -2.47 16.28
C VAL A 208 5.07 -3.38 17.39
N ALA A 209 5.71 -4.49 17.02
CA ALA A 209 6.34 -5.43 17.95
C ALA A 209 7.44 -4.79 18.81
N LEU A 210 8.01 -3.66 18.37
CA LEU A 210 9.02 -2.89 19.11
C LEU A 210 8.40 -1.78 19.98
N SER A 211 7.08 -1.63 19.96
CA SER A 211 6.39 -0.73 20.88
C SER A 211 6.40 -1.28 22.29
N SER A 212 6.37 -0.37 23.27
CA SER A 212 6.35 -0.72 24.68
C SER A 212 5.18 -1.67 25.02
N ALA A 213 5.48 -2.70 25.80
CA ALA A 213 4.51 -3.61 26.39
C ALA A 213 3.98 -3.11 27.75
N ALA A 214 4.41 -1.94 28.23
CA ALA A 214 3.99 -1.41 29.52
C ALA A 214 2.47 -1.18 29.57
N GLU A 215 1.87 -1.47 30.74
CA GLU A 215 0.41 -1.42 30.94
C GLU A 215 -0.17 -0.04 30.66
N GLU A 216 0.57 1.03 30.92
CA GLU A 216 0.14 2.41 30.66
C GLU A 216 -0.19 2.65 29.16
N TRP A 217 0.50 1.96 28.25
CA TRP A 217 0.24 2.01 26.81
C TRP A 217 -0.71 0.91 26.37
N ARG A 218 -0.56 -0.32 26.88
CA ARG A 218 -1.40 -1.47 26.48
C ARG A 218 -2.85 -1.32 26.89
N ARG A 219 -3.15 -0.62 27.98
CA ARG A 219 -4.54 -0.33 28.37
C ARG A 219 -5.32 0.45 27.32
N LEU A 220 -4.64 1.18 26.42
CA LEU A 220 -5.27 1.90 25.30
C LEU A 220 -5.88 0.95 24.27
N ASP A 221 -5.44 -0.29 24.24
CA ASP A 221 -6.01 -1.31 23.35
C ASP A 221 -7.35 -1.86 23.84
N ARG A 222 -7.73 -1.57 25.10
CA ARG A 222 -8.99 -2.03 25.70
C ARG A 222 -10.18 -1.12 25.42
N ILE A 223 -9.95 0.05 24.84
CA ILE A 223 -10.99 1.03 24.50
C ILE A 223 -10.89 1.40 23.03
N THR A 224 -12.02 1.76 22.42
CA THR A 224 -12.00 2.24 21.03
C THR A 224 -11.38 3.62 20.92
N PHE A 225 -10.88 3.98 19.76
CA PHE A 225 -10.35 5.30 19.53
C PHE A 225 -11.43 6.37 19.69
N ALA A 226 -12.67 6.08 19.30
CA ALA A 226 -13.82 6.94 19.55
C ALA A 226 -14.07 7.17 21.06
N GLN A 227 -13.95 6.14 21.89
CA GLN A 227 -14.10 6.29 23.34
C GLN A 227 -12.99 7.17 23.92
N TRP A 228 -11.75 6.94 23.49
CA TRP A 228 -10.62 7.75 23.92
C TRP A 228 -10.77 9.22 23.50
N LEU A 229 -11.15 9.49 22.24
CA LEU A 229 -11.38 10.87 21.76
C LEU A 229 -12.44 11.61 22.60
N LYS A 230 -13.53 10.93 22.94
CA LYS A 230 -14.57 11.47 23.83
C LYS A 230 -14.03 11.74 25.24
N GLN A 231 -13.27 10.81 25.81
CA GLN A 231 -12.65 10.99 27.14
C GLN A 231 -11.67 12.18 27.17
N GLN A 232 -10.97 12.43 26.06
CA GLN A 232 -10.07 13.58 25.90
C GLN A 232 -10.81 14.89 25.53
N GLY A 233 -12.15 14.84 25.37
CA GLY A 233 -12.97 16.00 25.07
C GLY A 233 -12.79 16.57 23.66
N TYR A 234 -12.40 15.75 22.68
CA TYR A 234 -12.36 16.15 21.28
C TYR A 234 -13.77 16.18 20.68
N GLN A 235 -14.17 17.34 20.14
CA GLN A 235 -15.52 17.57 19.62
C GLN A 235 -15.55 17.97 18.13
N SER A 236 -14.42 18.36 17.55
CA SER A 236 -14.33 18.82 16.16
C SER A 236 -14.81 17.79 15.14
N PRO A 237 -15.88 18.04 14.37
CA PRO A 237 -16.34 17.11 13.34
C PRO A 237 -15.29 16.85 12.25
N VAL A 238 -14.48 17.87 11.93
CA VAL A 238 -13.41 17.77 10.92
C VAL A 238 -12.29 16.85 11.40
N LEU A 239 -11.88 16.98 12.67
CA LEU A 239 -10.91 16.06 13.27
C LEU A 239 -11.45 14.62 13.29
N TRP A 240 -12.67 14.42 13.74
CA TRP A 240 -13.31 13.11 13.79
C TRP A 240 -13.38 12.46 12.42
N TRP A 241 -13.80 13.20 11.40
CA TRP A 241 -13.82 12.71 10.02
C TRP A 241 -12.43 12.28 9.55
N TYR A 242 -11.42 13.10 9.79
CA TYR A 242 -10.06 12.82 9.38
C TYR A 242 -9.48 11.57 10.05
N LEU A 243 -9.69 11.44 11.37
CA LEU A 243 -9.21 10.27 12.12
C LEU A 243 -9.96 8.99 11.71
N ASP A 244 -11.26 9.09 11.42
CA ASP A 244 -12.05 7.96 10.91
C ASP A 244 -11.57 7.54 9.53
N TYR A 245 -11.29 8.50 8.65
CA TYR A 245 -10.69 8.25 7.34
C TYR A 245 -9.35 7.50 7.45
N CYS A 246 -8.42 8.01 8.26
CA CYS A 246 -7.11 7.38 8.45
C CYS A 246 -7.21 5.95 9.02
N CYS A 247 -8.15 5.70 9.95
CA CYS A 247 -8.38 4.37 10.47
C CYS A 247 -8.95 3.42 9.41
N ARG A 248 -9.86 3.88 8.57
CA ARG A 248 -10.43 3.07 7.48
C ARG A 248 -9.39 2.72 6.43
N ASP A 249 -8.50 3.66 6.13
CA ASP A 249 -7.43 3.47 5.16
C ASP A 249 -6.47 2.34 5.60
N ASP A 250 -5.97 2.40 6.83
CA ASP A 250 -4.98 1.42 7.33
C ASP A 250 -5.60 0.12 7.87
N TYR A 251 -6.74 0.20 8.54
CA TYR A 251 -7.30 -0.92 9.30
C TYR A 251 -8.61 -1.48 8.72
N GLY A 252 -9.15 -0.85 7.67
CA GLY A 252 -10.46 -1.22 7.10
C GLY A 252 -11.64 -0.97 8.04
N GLN A 253 -11.43 -0.29 9.17
CA GLN A 253 -12.43 -0.03 10.21
C GLN A 253 -12.30 1.42 10.70
N GLY A 254 -13.44 2.05 11.05
CA GLY A 254 -13.44 3.41 11.57
C GLY A 254 -13.06 3.51 13.05
N VAL A 255 -12.99 4.73 13.56
CA VAL A 255 -12.63 5.03 14.97
C VAL A 255 -13.50 4.34 16.02
N ALA A 256 -14.73 3.93 15.63
CA ALA A 256 -15.66 3.24 16.54
C ALA A 256 -15.26 1.77 16.81
N GLN A 257 -14.45 1.17 15.94
CA GLN A 257 -14.00 -0.23 16.04
C GLN A 257 -12.50 -0.34 16.33
N VAL A 258 -11.69 0.58 15.77
CA VAL A 258 -10.23 0.60 15.97
C VAL A 258 -9.92 0.95 17.42
N SER A 259 -8.95 0.26 18.04
CA SER A 259 -8.51 0.56 19.40
C SER A 259 -7.81 1.93 19.49
N ALA A 260 -7.83 2.52 20.68
CA ALA A 260 -7.12 3.79 20.90
C ALA A 260 -5.60 3.61 20.71
N PHE A 261 -5.04 2.45 21.06
CA PHE A 261 -3.63 2.16 20.81
C PHE A 261 -3.32 2.22 19.30
N ALA A 262 -4.08 1.49 18.48
CA ALA A 262 -3.87 1.46 17.05
C ALA A 262 -4.06 2.82 16.40
N GLY A 263 -5.13 3.56 16.76
CA GLY A 263 -5.38 4.90 16.25
C GLY A 263 -4.27 5.91 16.59
N LEU A 264 -3.73 5.86 17.80
CA LEU A 264 -2.60 6.72 18.20
C LEU A 264 -1.29 6.26 17.55
N HIS A 265 -1.07 4.94 17.44
CA HIS A 265 0.10 4.35 16.78
C HIS A 265 0.20 4.80 15.32
N TYR A 266 -0.93 4.87 14.60
CA TYR A 266 -0.96 5.37 13.22
C TYR A 266 -0.22 6.69 13.06
N PHE A 267 -0.44 7.64 13.97
CA PHE A 267 0.16 8.98 13.89
C PHE A 267 1.52 9.09 14.59
N ALA A 268 1.69 8.41 15.71
CA ALA A 268 2.88 8.55 16.54
C ALA A 268 4.08 7.73 16.04
N ALA A 269 3.85 6.50 15.53
CA ALA A 269 4.92 5.65 15.03
C ALA A 269 5.47 6.08 13.66
N ARG A 270 4.72 6.87 12.88
CA ARG A 270 5.09 7.38 11.55
C ARG A 270 5.89 8.69 11.59
N GLY A 271 6.52 9.02 12.70
CA GLY A 271 7.36 10.19 12.84
C GLY A 271 8.64 10.07 12.02
N ASN A 272 8.54 10.20 10.70
CA ASN A 272 9.71 10.34 9.86
C ASN A 272 10.26 11.76 9.99
N GLU A 273 11.53 11.88 10.32
CA GLU A 273 12.24 13.15 10.32
C GLU A 273 12.32 13.75 8.91
N ASN A 274 12.08 12.91 7.90
CA ASN A 274 12.11 13.27 6.48
C ASN A 274 10.71 13.10 5.85
N ALA A 275 10.16 14.19 5.34
CA ALA A 275 8.85 14.19 4.68
C ALA A 275 8.87 13.54 3.28
N ALA A 276 10.07 13.29 2.70
CA ALA A 276 10.19 12.66 1.39
C ALA A 276 9.76 11.19 1.42
N VAL A 277 9.10 10.75 0.36
CA VAL A 277 8.67 9.36 0.17
C VAL A 277 9.37 8.73 -1.02
N LEU A 278 9.62 7.44 -0.94
CA LEU A 278 10.12 6.63 -2.06
C LEU A 278 8.95 6.33 -3.01
N THR A 279 9.14 6.57 -4.29
CA THR A 279 8.15 6.26 -5.33
C THR A 279 8.81 6.12 -6.70
N TRP A 280 8.16 5.37 -7.59
CA TRP A 280 8.60 5.14 -8.96
C TRP A 280 7.40 5.25 -9.89
N ALA A 281 7.63 5.33 -11.20
CA ALA A 281 6.56 5.47 -12.19
C ALA A 281 5.54 4.32 -12.15
N ASP A 282 5.98 3.12 -11.79
CA ASP A 282 5.17 1.92 -11.57
C ASP A 282 4.83 1.67 -10.09
N GLY A 283 5.03 2.67 -9.24
CA GLY A 283 4.78 2.59 -7.80
C GLY A 283 5.65 1.52 -7.13
N LEU A 284 5.08 0.79 -6.18
CA LEU A 284 5.82 -0.27 -5.46
C LEU A 284 6.01 -1.56 -6.28
N ASN A 285 5.48 -1.64 -7.51
CA ASN A 285 5.84 -2.71 -8.44
C ASN A 285 7.36 -2.76 -8.68
N HIS A 286 8.01 -1.60 -8.66
CA HIS A 286 9.47 -1.50 -8.74
C HIS A 286 10.18 -2.35 -7.68
N ILE A 287 9.74 -2.26 -6.42
CA ILE A 287 10.29 -3.08 -5.32
C ILE A 287 9.97 -4.56 -5.54
N ALA A 288 8.74 -4.88 -5.96
CA ALA A 288 8.34 -6.26 -6.21
C ALA A 288 9.18 -6.93 -7.30
N GLU A 289 9.43 -6.25 -8.41
CA GLU A 289 10.27 -6.77 -9.49
C GLU A 289 11.76 -6.89 -9.07
N LYS A 290 12.29 -5.95 -8.30
CA LYS A 290 13.64 -6.08 -7.71
C LYS A 290 13.73 -7.26 -6.74
N LEU A 291 12.72 -7.51 -5.93
CA LEU A 291 12.65 -8.69 -5.06
C LEU A 291 12.69 -9.99 -5.89
N ARG A 292 11.87 -10.08 -6.96
CA ARG A 292 11.88 -11.23 -7.87
C ARG A 292 13.26 -11.46 -8.49
N GLN A 293 13.93 -10.41 -8.90
CA GLN A 293 15.30 -10.48 -9.44
C GLN A 293 16.30 -10.96 -8.38
N PHE A 294 16.26 -10.40 -7.17
CA PHE A 294 17.14 -10.82 -6.08
C PHE A 294 16.93 -12.29 -5.68
N ILE A 295 15.67 -12.71 -5.57
CA ILE A 295 15.30 -14.09 -5.26
C ILE A 295 15.76 -15.05 -6.37
N GLY A 296 15.91 -14.58 -7.61
CA GLY A 296 16.14 -15.40 -8.78
C GLY A 296 14.93 -16.27 -9.11
N LEU A 297 13.72 -15.69 -8.95
CA LEU A 297 12.46 -16.40 -9.05
C LEU A 297 12.17 -16.82 -10.51
N GLN A 298 12.14 -18.14 -10.76
CA GLN A 298 11.80 -18.72 -12.05
C GLN A 298 10.28 -18.87 -12.17
N GLY A 299 9.67 -18.23 -13.16
CA GLY A 299 8.26 -18.45 -13.49
C GLY A 299 8.08 -19.79 -14.22
N LEU A 300 7.22 -20.64 -13.69
CA LEU A 300 6.79 -21.89 -14.31
C LEU A 300 5.36 -21.72 -14.82
N ALA A 301 5.04 -22.33 -15.97
CA ALA A 301 3.68 -22.30 -16.52
C ALA A 301 2.72 -23.18 -15.72
N ASP A 302 3.22 -24.25 -15.13
CA ASP A 302 2.51 -25.22 -14.30
C ASP A 302 3.47 -25.84 -13.28
N PHE A 303 2.94 -26.63 -12.33
CA PHE A 303 3.75 -27.40 -11.41
C PHE A 303 4.67 -28.38 -12.16
N PRO A 304 5.88 -28.63 -11.63
CA PRO A 304 6.79 -29.63 -12.19
C PRO A 304 6.14 -31.02 -12.27
N ASP A 305 6.50 -31.79 -13.30
CA ASP A 305 5.86 -33.09 -13.59
C ASP A 305 6.27 -34.24 -12.66
N THR A 306 7.27 -34.05 -11.81
CA THR A 306 7.79 -35.08 -10.89
C THR A 306 7.46 -34.80 -9.46
N ALA A 307 6.93 -35.78 -8.72
CA ALA A 307 6.60 -35.69 -7.30
C ALA A 307 7.81 -35.34 -6.40
N GLU A 308 9.02 -35.67 -6.80
CA GLU A 308 10.29 -35.42 -6.09
C GLU A 308 11.12 -34.28 -6.73
N TYR A 309 10.49 -33.28 -7.28
CA TYR A 309 11.23 -32.16 -7.84
C TYR A 309 11.79 -31.26 -6.75
N ALA A 310 13.00 -31.54 -6.32
CA ALA A 310 13.76 -30.62 -5.48
C ALA A 310 14.11 -29.38 -6.30
N LEU A 311 13.46 -28.26 -6.03
CA LEU A 311 13.75 -26.97 -6.66
C LEU A 311 15.19 -26.57 -6.32
N ARG A 312 16.06 -26.52 -7.33
CA ARG A 312 17.45 -26.02 -7.15
C ARG A 312 17.51 -24.51 -7.02
N GLN A 313 16.45 -23.84 -7.42
CA GLN A 313 16.25 -22.40 -7.32
C GLN A 313 14.78 -22.09 -7.04
N PRO A 314 14.46 -20.97 -6.43
CA PRO A 314 13.07 -20.56 -6.17
C PRO A 314 12.26 -20.47 -7.47
N ALA A 315 11.03 -20.95 -7.43
CA ALA A 315 10.11 -20.92 -8.57
C ALA A 315 8.74 -20.36 -8.18
N SER A 316 7.98 -19.90 -9.16
CA SER A 316 6.59 -19.49 -8.99
C SER A 316 5.68 -20.14 -10.04
N VAL A 317 4.45 -20.43 -9.63
CA VAL A 317 3.39 -20.97 -10.48
C VAL A 317 2.12 -20.12 -10.38
N PRO A 318 1.33 -19.99 -11.46
CA PRO A 318 0.05 -19.29 -11.44
C PRO A 318 -1.02 -20.15 -10.78
N ALA A 319 -0.96 -20.30 -9.46
CA ALA A 319 -1.84 -21.16 -8.68
C ALA A 319 -2.47 -20.43 -7.50
N VAL A 320 -3.62 -20.91 -7.04
CA VAL A 320 -4.36 -20.41 -5.89
C VAL A 320 -4.57 -21.54 -4.91
N ALA A 321 -4.24 -21.32 -3.63
CA ALA A 321 -4.54 -22.27 -2.57
C ALA A 321 -6.05 -22.34 -2.32
N LEU A 322 -6.60 -23.55 -2.29
CA LEU A 322 -8.02 -23.80 -1.98
C LEU A 322 -8.23 -24.33 -0.56
N SER A 323 -7.26 -25.06 -0.01
CA SER A 323 -7.24 -25.52 1.38
C SER A 323 -5.81 -25.60 1.88
N VAL A 324 -5.64 -25.62 3.17
CA VAL A 324 -4.38 -25.88 3.87
C VAL A 324 -4.68 -26.86 4.99
N GLU A 325 -4.01 -28.01 5.00
CA GLU A 325 -4.20 -29.07 5.99
C GLU A 325 -2.85 -29.48 6.58
N GLU A 326 -2.81 -29.71 7.88
CA GLU A 326 -1.63 -30.19 8.59
C GLU A 326 -1.65 -31.72 8.62
N GLN A 327 -0.55 -32.35 8.19
CA GLN A 327 -0.37 -33.81 8.24
C GLN A 327 0.95 -34.15 8.95
N GLY A 328 0.87 -34.47 10.24
CA GLY A 328 2.04 -34.75 11.06
C GLY A 328 2.98 -33.54 11.11
N ASP A 329 4.23 -33.71 10.66
CA ASP A 329 5.23 -32.63 10.61
C ASP A 329 5.22 -31.85 9.28
N ALA A 330 4.30 -32.15 8.37
CA ALA A 330 4.15 -31.49 7.08
C ALA A 330 2.80 -30.75 6.98
N VAL A 331 2.73 -29.77 6.08
CA VAL A 331 1.51 -29.03 5.73
C VAL A 331 1.17 -29.28 4.28
N ASN A 332 -0.07 -29.66 4.02
CA ASN A 332 -0.64 -29.90 2.68
C ASN A 332 -1.54 -28.78 2.21
#